data_4ede6728644f026720ef4454d9e5139e
#
_entry.id   4ede6728644f026720ef4454d9e5139e
#
_cell.length_a   1.000
_cell.length_b   1.000
_cell.length_c   1.000
_cell.angle_alpha   90.00
_cell.angle_beta   90.00
_cell.angle_gamma   90.00
#
_symmetry.space_group_name_H-M   'P 1'
#
loop_
_entity.id
_entity.type
_entity.pdbx_description
1 polymer ?
#
loop_
_entity_poly.entity_id
_entity_poly.type
_entity_poly.pdbx_seq_one_letter_code
_entity_poly.pdbx_strand_id
1 'polypeptide(L)'
;MSASQKDSPGARWGDVKSWGIVLAGDATPAERYAAEELRELLGRASGHRIPLAGEVDGPNHIFVGPGAVRGAGGISFDAYGMGPEEHRVLVTGTGIAIAGGRPRGTLYGVYAFLERALGVRFLTSEHTHLPAIDDGTLIPAMDETYDPPFGFRWSAFGEISDDHAFATRMRTNTVQTEEHLGGKTPIGLVNHTFHVFMPWKKYGEDHPEYYNETDGERPSEVYDDHFDPGVQLCTTNPDVARIMCEEVLKSLEREPGQGNVSVSQNDNSNMCQCESCRTVDEREGSHMGSHLNLVNSVAEAVSERFPGVLVGTLAYSYTRKPPASIRPRPNVQIQLCSIECCQTHAIDDPACPRNRSFCEDIEGWGRISDYVSVWTYVTNFHFYQLPCPNLRALGRNIRFFRKNGVRGLFMQGPQPVAELADLRNYLISNLIWNPDREDGELIDEFLRLHYGSGAGYVKEYIDLVHDAAERGTTHRNCFGTAADHGLDADLGRAGLEIFERAMAEAESAEIKSRLEKASIGCHALVVEPVVYSAHQKVRTRKRNRDREPLELDEQVARDTRPHLQEFFDLCRKHGVVKVGEWGTWQEVEAVLREWYGMGGGEKF
;
A
#
# COMPACT_ATOMS: atom_id res chain seq x y z
N MET A 1 -29.69 -22.22 1.40
CA MET A 1 -30.21 -22.61 0.06
C MET A 1 -31.03 -23.87 0.16
N SER A 2 -32.24 -23.88 -0.45
CA SER A 2 -32.94 -25.15 -0.70
C SER A 2 -32.11 -25.99 -1.69
N ALA A 3 -32.20 -27.32 -1.60
CA ALA A 3 -31.44 -28.24 -2.49
C ALA A 3 -31.65 -27.92 -3.99
N SER A 4 -32.77 -27.30 -4.37
CA SER A 4 -33.09 -26.94 -5.75
C SER A 4 -32.33 -25.73 -6.34
N GLN A 5 -31.68 -24.90 -5.51
CA GLN A 5 -30.92 -23.73 -5.96
C GLN A 5 -29.45 -24.03 -6.31
N LYS A 6 -28.90 -25.17 -5.78
CA LYS A 6 -27.51 -25.60 -6.08
C LYS A 6 -27.35 -26.20 -7.49
N ASP A 7 -28.43 -26.60 -8.14
CA ASP A 7 -28.40 -27.29 -9.45
C ASP A 7 -28.76 -26.37 -10.64
N SER A 8 -28.88 -25.05 -10.42
CA SER A 8 -29.11 -24.09 -11.51
C SER A 8 -27.84 -23.91 -12.33
N PRO A 9 -27.88 -24.06 -13.66
CA PRO A 9 -26.68 -23.91 -14.51
C PRO A 9 -26.14 -22.48 -14.62
N GLY A 10 -26.76 -21.48 -13.95
CA GLY A 10 -26.46 -20.06 -14.11
C GLY A 10 -27.28 -19.43 -15.24
N ALA A 11 -26.88 -18.27 -15.76
CA ALA A 11 -27.56 -17.54 -16.80
C ALA A 11 -26.70 -17.51 -18.09
N ARG A 12 -27.32 -17.53 -19.29
CA ARG A 12 -26.60 -17.29 -20.53
C ARG A 12 -26.63 -15.82 -20.90
N TRP A 13 -25.55 -15.30 -21.45
CA TRP A 13 -25.50 -13.91 -21.89
C TRP A 13 -26.57 -13.60 -22.93
N GLY A 14 -26.87 -14.52 -23.82
CA GLY A 14 -27.97 -14.39 -24.81
C GLY A 14 -29.32 -14.02 -24.21
N ASP A 15 -29.60 -14.49 -22.98
CA ASP A 15 -30.79 -14.12 -22.21
C ASP A 15 -30.56 -12.82 -21.43
N VAL A 16 -29.43 -12.72 -20.72
CA VAL A 16 -29.06 -11.59 -19.82
C VAL A 16 -28.99 -10.26 -20.56
N LYS A 17 -28.53 -10.24 -21.82
CA LYS A 17 -28.47 -9.01 -22.63
C LYS A 17 -29.80 -8.33 -22.85
N SER A 18 -30.91 -9.09 -22.73
CA SER A 18 -32.28 -8.57 -22.83
C SER A 18 -32.84 -8.04 -21.51
N TRP A 19 -32.13 -8.24 -20.39
CA TRP A 19 -32.56 -7.80 -19.07
C TRP A 19 -32.32 -6.31 -18.86
N GLY A 20 -32.84 -5.75 -17.74
CA GLY A 20 -32.52 -4.41 -17.27
C GLY A 20 -31.62 -4.48 -16.01
N ILE A 21 -30.77 -3.50 -15.83
CA ILE A 21 -30.09 -3.26 -14.54
C ILE A 21 -31.01 -2.41 -13.70
N VAL A 22 -31.45 -2.94 -12.57
CA VAL A 22 -32.44 -2.32 -11.67
C VAL A 22 -31.75 -1.60 -10.53
N LEU A 23 -32.12 -0.32 -10.33
CA LEU A 23 -31.75 0.49 -9.19
C LEU A 23 -32.99 0.97 -8.46
N ALA A 24 -32.97 0.94 -7.13
CA ALA A 24 -34.05 1.50 -6.32
C ALA A 24 -33.95 3.03 -6.20
N GLY A 25 -35.04 3.68 -5.79
CA GLY A 25 -35.08 5.13 -5.59
C GLY A 25 -34.11 5.66 -4.52
N ASP A 26 -33.81 4.84 -3.52
CA ASP A 26 -32.88 5.16 -2.42
C ASP A 26 -31.39 4.86 -2.73
N ALA A 27 -31.08 4.48 -3.99
CA ALA A 27 -29.70 4.17 -4.38
C ALA A 27 -28.75 5.35 -4.12
N THR A 28 -27.63 5.06 -3.44
CA THR A 28 -26.57 6.02 -3.15
C THR A 28 -25.78 6.40 -4.42
N PRO A 29 -24.99 7.49 -4.43
CA PRO A 29 -24.10 7.80 -5.53
C PRO A 29 -23.17 6.62 -5.90
N ALA A 30 -22.64 5.89 -4.91
CA ALA A 30 -21.78 4.72 -5.13
C ALA A 30 -22.52 3.54 -5.74
N GLU A 31 -23.78 3.28 -5.34
CA GLU A 31 -24.61 2.24 -5.95
C GLU A 31 -24.99 2.58 -7.41
N ARG A 32 -25.23 3.86 -7.71
CA ARG A 32 -25.47 4.32 -9.10
C ARG A 32 -24.21 4.17 -9.94
N TYR A 33 -23.05 4.54 -9.41
CA TYR A 33 -21.77 4.37 -10.08
C TYR A 33 -21.47 2.88 -10.32
N ALA A 34 -21.75 2.01 -9.35
CA ALA A 34 -21.61 0.56 -9.49
C ALA A 34 -22.44 0.00 -10.66
N ALA A 35 -23.68 0.45 -10.81
CA ALA A 35 -24.53 0.04 -11.94
C ALA A 35 -24.02 0.57 -13.28
N GLU A 36 -23.46 1.78 -13.32
CA GLU A 36 -22.84 2.33 -14.54
C GLU A 36 -21.55 1.58 -14.92
N GLU A 37 -20.66 1.29 -13.97
CA GLU A 37 -19.45 0.48 -14.18
C GLU A 37 -19.83 -0.92 -14.72
N LEU A 38 -20.82 -1.56 -14.12
CA LEU A 38 -21.33 -2.84 -14.60
C LEU A 38 -21.82 -2.74 -16.05
N ARG A 39 -22.64 -1.74 -16.35
CA ARG A 39 -23.20 -1.49 -17.69
C ARG A 39 -22.13 -1.20 -18.73
N GLU A 40 -21.16 -0.38 -18.36
CA GLU A 40 -20.04 0.01 -19.23
C GLU A 40 -19.17 -1.19 -19.59
N LEU A 41 -18.72 -1.94 -18.56
CA LEU A 41 -17.81 -3.08 -18.75
C LEU A 41 -18.50 -4.23 -19.50
N LEU A 42 -19.76 -4.53 -19.19
CA LEU A 42 -20.56 -5.48 -19.95
C LEU A 42 -20.75 -5.02 -21.40
N GLY A 43 -21.02 -3.72 -21.60
CA GLY A 43 -21.17 -3.13 -22.94
C GLY A 43 -19.91 -3.23 -23.78
N ARG A 44 -18.75 -2.96 -23.19
CA ARG A 44 -17.45 -3.10 -23.86
C ARG A 44 -17.09 -4.55 -24.18
N ALA A 45 -17.42 -5.49 -23.27
CA ALA A 45 -17.13 -6.91 -23.43
C ALA A 45 -18.00 -7.58 -24.51
N SER A 46 -19.27 -7.16 -24.62
CA SER A 46 -20.29 -7.85 -25.48
C SER A 46 -20.73 -7.07 -26.72
N GLY A 47 -20.36 -5.78 -26.80
CA GLY A 47 -20.94 -4.88 -27.82
C GLY A 47 -22.40 -4.49 -27.55
N HIS A 48 -22.99 -4.93 -26.41
CA HIS A 48 -24.40 -4.70 -26.10
C HIS A 48 -24.56 -3.96 -24.75
N ARG A 49 -25.19 -2.79 -24.77
CA ARG A 49 -25.39 -1.97 -23.56
C ARG A 49 -26.73 -2.26 -22.93
N ILE A 50 -26.76 -2.91 -21.78
CA ILE A 50 -27.95 -3.20 -20.98
C ILE A 50 -28.59 -1.89 -20.50
N PRO A 51 -29.93 -1.70 -20.61
CA PRO A 51 -30.59 -0.50 -20.11
C PRO A 51 -30.61 -0.44 -18.56
N LEU A 52 -30.52 0.77 -18.01
CA LEU A 52 -30.88 1.00 -16.61
C LEU A 52 -32.40 1.09 -16.51
N ALA A 53 -32.96 0.38 -15.55
CA ALA A 53 -34.39 0.37 -15.25
C ALA A 53 -34.62 0.92 -13.83
N GLY A 54 -35.79 1.51 -13.63
CA GLY A 54 -36.27 1.82 -12.27
C GLY A 54 -36.77 0.55 -11.55
N GLU A 55 -37.51 0.73 -10.48
CA GLU A 55 -38.11 -0.37 -9.75
C GLU A 55 -39.00 -1.22 -10.69
N VAL A 56 -38.74 -2.52 -10.70
CA VAL A 56 -39.48 -3.52 -11.46
C VAL A 56 -39.68 -4.76 -10.60
N ASP A 57 -40.80 -5.43 -10.79
CA ASP A 57 -41.08 -6.69 -10.12
C ASP A 57 -40.80 -7.86 -11.07
N GLY A 58 -40.30 -8.97 -10.55
CA GLY A 58 -40.20 -10.22 -11.29
C GLY A 58 -38.78 -10.64 -11.68
N PRO A 59 -38.64 -11.78 -12.36
CA PRO A 59 -37.36 -12.35 -12.78
C PRO A 59 -36.76 -11.60 -14.00
N ASN A 60 -35.60 -12.08 -14.45
CA ASN A 60 -34.90 -11.63 -15.67
C ASN A 60 -34.39 -10.17 -15.59
N HIS A 61 -33.77 -9.85 -14.45
CA HIS A 61 -33.13 -8.56 -14.20
C HIS A 61 -31.81 -8.71 -13.44
N ILE A 62 -30.98 -7.68 -13.51
CA ILE A 62 -29.78 -7.52 -12.69
C ILE A 62 -30.08 -6.45 -11.62
N PHE A 63 -30.25 -6.86 -10.38
CA PHE A 63 -30.56 -5.98 -9.27
C PHE A 63 -29.28 -5.50 -8.60
N VAL A 64 -29.07 -4.20 -8.51
CA VAL A 64 -27.86 -3.57 -7.93
C VAL A 64 -28.23 -2.68 -6.75
N GLY A 65 -27.65 -2.98 -5.59
CA GLY A 65 -27.86 -2.26 -4.34
C GLY A 65 -28.96 -2.83 -3.46
N PRO A 66 -28.91 -2.52 -2.12
CA PRO A 66 -29.81 -3.07 -1.10
C PRO A 66 -31.29 -2.88 -1.40
N GLY A 67 -31.68 -1.68 -1.86
CA GLY A 67 -33.07 -1.36 -2.18
C GLY A 67 -33.62 -2.19 -3.34
N ALA A 68 -32.85 -2.32 -4.44
CA ALA A 68 -33.23 -3.11 -5.60
C ALA A 68 -33.29 -4.62 -5.29
N VAL A 69 -32.30 -5.15 -4.58
CA VAL A 69 -32.24 -6.58 -4.22
C VAL A 69 -33.36 -6.97 -3.27
N ARG A 70 -33.82 -6.08 -2.39
CA ARG A 70 -34.97 -6.33 -1.51
C ARG A 70 -36.25 -6.64 -2.29
N GLY A 71 -36.42 -6.01 -3.47
CA GLY A 71 -37.55 -6.23 -4.38
C GLY A 71 -37.36 -7.39 -5.38
N ALA A 72 -36.24 -8.10 -5.36
CA ALA A 72 -35.83 -9.07 -6.39
C ALA A 72 -36.54 -10.44 -6.34
N GLY A 73 -37.68 -10.55 -5.64
CA GLY A 73 -38.45 -11.79 -5.55
C GLY A 73 -37.65 -12.98 -5.01
N GLY A 74 -37.61 -14.09 -5.75
CA GLY A 74 -36.96 -15.35 -5.30
C GLY A 74 -35.45 -15.30 -5.08
N ILE A 75 -34.78 -14.19 -5.45
CA ILE A 75 -33.33 -13.96 -5.23
C ILE A 75 -33.05 -12.79 -4.28
N SER A 76 -34.08 -12.34 -3.54
CA SER A 76 -33.96 -11.25 -2.57
C SER A 76 -33.15 -11.67 -1.33
N PHE A 77 -32.42 -10.70 -0.75
CA PHE A 77 -31.77 -10.81 0.54
C PHE A 77 -31.66 -9.43 1.21
N ASP A 78 -31.43 -9.40 2.52
CA ASP A 78 -31.19 -8.15 3.23
C ASP A 78 -29.70 -7.80 3.23
N ALA A 79 -29.35 -6.65 2.67
CA ALA A 79 -27.99 -6.13 2.66
C ALA A 79 -27.80 -4.84 3.50
N TYR A 80 -28.88 -4.29 4.09
CA TYR A 80 -28.77 -3.07 4.89
C TYR A 80 -28.01 -3.27 6.21
N GLY A 81 -27.99 -4.51 6.74
CA GLY A 81 -27.25 -4.87 7.94
C GLY A 81 -25.81 -5.31 7.72
N MET A 82 -25.33 -5.36 6.48
CA MET A 82 -23.98 -5.77 6.14
C MET A 82 -22.95 -4.71 6.55
N GLY A 83 -21.69 -5.15 6.76
CA GLY A 83 -20.55 -4.28 6.99
C GLY A 83 -20.28 -3.32 5.82
N PRO A 84 -19.51 -2.23 6.03
CA PRO A 84 -19.35 -1.15 5.02
C PRO A 84 -18.84 -1.60 3.65
N GLU A 85 -18.20 -2.75 3.58
CA GLU A 85 -17.59 -3.34 2.38
C GLU A 85 -18.02 -4.79 2.14
N GLU A 86 -18.74 -5.37 3.11
CA GLU A 86 -19.35 -6.67 2.95
C GLU A 86 -20.36 -6.65 1.81
N HIS A 87 -20.37 -7.69 0.98
CA HIS A 87 -21.28 -7.81 -0.14
C HIS A 87 -21.68 -9.25 -0.37
N ARG A 88 -22.81 -9.42 -1.06
CA ARG A 88 -23.29 -10.71 -1.60
C ARG A 88 -23.58 -10.59 -3.07
N VAL A 89 -23.13 -11.60 -3.80
CA VAL A 89 -23.43 -11.80 -5.23
C VAL A 89 -24.21 -13.11 -5.37
N LEU A 90 -25.43 -13.02 -5.89
CA LEU A 90 -26.28 -14.17 -6.16
C LEU A 90 -26.63 -14.21 -7.65
N VAL A 91 -26.24 -15.28 -8.34
CA VAL A 91 -26.54 -15.53 -9.75
C VAL A 91 -27.36 -16.80 -9.88
N THR A 92 -28.47 -16.70 -10.57
CA THR A 92 -29.36 -17.83 -10.92
C THR A 92 -29.68 -17.82 -12.42
N GLY A 93 -30.36 -18.83 -12.93
CA GLY A 93 -30.81 -18.85 -14.32
C GLY A 93 -31.82 -17.75 -14.70
N THR A 94 -32.42 -17.08 -13.73
CA THR A 94 -33.51 -16.11 -13.93
C THR A 94 -33.25 -14.75 -13.28
N GLY A 95 -32.07 -14.50 -12.75
CA GLY A 95 -31.74 -13.19 -12.16
C GLY A 95 -30.37 -13.14 -11.53
N ILE A 96 -29.86 -11.92 -11.43
CA ILE A 96 -28.59 -11.58 -10.78
C ILE A 96 -28.88 -10.53 -9.71
N ALA A 97 -28.46 -10.77 -8.48
CA ALA A 97 -28.59 -9.81 -7.38
C ALA A 97 -27.23 -9.51 -6.76
N ILE A 98 -26.83 -8.24 -6.76
CA ILE A 98 -25.56 -7.73 -6.27
C ILE A 98 -25.84 -6.62 -5.27
N ALA A 99 -25.57 -6.84 -4.00
CA ALA A 99 -25.71 -5.81 -2.98
C ALA A 99 -24.72 -6.01 -1.83
N GLY A 100 -24.46 -4.93 -1.11
CA GLY A 100 -23.62 -4.95 0.08
C GLY A 100 -23.88 -3.76 0.98
N GLY A 101 -23.21 -3.71 2.11
CA GLY A 101 -23.33 -2.63 3.06
C GLY A 101 -22.82 -1.30 2.50
N ARG A 102 -23.39 -0.22 2.99
CA ARG A 102 -22.99 1.14 2.60
C ARG A 102 -21.77 1.59 3.38
N PRO A 103 -20.83 2.34 2.77
CA PRO A 103 -20.98 3.01 1.46
C PRO A 103 -20.43 2.21 0.25
N ARG A 104 -19.59 1.16 0.41
CA ARG A 104 -18.80 0.57 -0.68
C ARG A 104 -19.16 -0.87 -1.05
N GLY A 105 -19.87 -1.60 -0.19
CA GLY A 105 -20.10 -3.03 -0.37
C GLY A 105 -20.75 -3.39 -1.71
N THR A 106 -21.76 -2.65 -2.16
CA THR A 106 -22.40 -2.91 -3.48
C THR A 106 -21.43 -2.69 -4.64
N LEU A 107 -20.60 -1.63 -4.61
CA LEU A 107 -19.62 -1.33 -5.64
C LEU A 107 -18.57 -2.45 -5.73
N TYR A 108 -18.06 -2.89 -4.58
CA TYR A 108 -17.12 -4.01 -4.52
C TYR A 108 -17.75 -5.35 -4.93
N GLY A 109 -19.04 -5.54 -4.65
CA GLY A 109 -19.80 -6.68 -5.13
C GLY A 109 -19.91 -6.72 -6.66
N VAL A 110 -20.08 -5.57 -7.32
CA VAL A 110 -20.05 -5.47 -8.79
C VAL A 110 -18.67 -5.86 -9.34
N TYR A 111 -17.58 -5.39 -8.76
CA TYR A 111 -16.26 -5.81 -9.21
C TYR A 111 -16.00 -7.30 -8.95
N ALA A 112 -16.45 -7.83 -7.80
CA ALA A 112 -16.36 -9.27 -7.52
C ALA A 112 -17.14 -10.10 -8.55
N PHE A 113 -18.35 -9.69 -8.94
CA PHE A 113 -19.13 -10.32 -10.00
C PHE A 113 -18.38 -10.31 -11.35
N LEU A 114 -17.88 -9.16 -11.78
CA LEU A 114 -17.13 -9.02 -13.04
C LEU A 114 -15.89 -9.91 -13.07
N GLU A 115 -15.15 -9.97 -11.98
CA GLU A 115 -13.93 -10.78 -11.89
C GLU A 115 -14.22 -12.29 -11.84
N ARG A 116 -15.20 -12.70 -11.05
CA ARG A 116 -15.47 -14.13 -10.80
C ARG A 116 -16.34 -14.78 -11.87
N ALA A 117 -17.35 -14.06 -12.34
CA ALA A 117 -18.29 -14.58 -13.32
C ALA A 117 -17.81 -14.42 -14.77
N LEU A 118 -17.05 -13.37 -15.05
CA LEU A 118 -16.71 -12.97 -16.43
C LEU A 118 -15.20 -12.92 -16.69
N GLY A 119 -14.36 -13.11 -15.69
CA GLY A 119 -12.91 -13.11 -15.85
C GLY A 119 -12.28 -11.74 -16.10
N VAL A 120 -12.98 -10.65 -15.81
CA VAL A 120 -12.42 -9.29 -15.88
C VAL A 120 -11.24 -9.16 -14.90
N ARG A 121 -10.17 -8.48 -15.30
CA ARG A 121 -9.04 -8.16 -14.41
C ARG A 121 -8.61 -6.71 -14.59
N PHE A 122 -8.55 -5.98 -13.50
CA PHE A 122 -8.01 -4.62 -13.45
C PHE A 122 -6.50 -4.72 -13.16
N LEU A 123 -5.68 -4.64 -14.21
CA LEU A 123 -4.24 -4.91 -14.13
C LEU A 123 -3.43 -3.67 -13.76
N THR A 124 -3.70 -2.56 -14.45
CA THR A 124 -3.15 -1.23 -14.19
C THR A 124 -4.23 -0.17 -14.42
N SER A 125 -3.98 1.09 -14.08
CA SER A 125 -4.89 2.20 -14.39
C SER A 125 -5.22 2.29 -15.90
N GLU A 126 -4.28 1.91 -16.76
CA GLU A 126 -4.42 1.96 -18.22
C GLU A 126 -4.82 0.62 -18.86
N HIS A 127 -4.74 -0.50 -18.11
CA HIS A 127 -4.98 -1.83 -18.67
C HIS A 127 -5.97 -2.66 -17.84
N THR A 128 -7.19 -2.75 -18.36
CA THR A 128 -8.20 -3.72 -17.92
C THR A 128 -8.29 -4.85 -18.92
N HIS A 129 -8.01 -6.09 -18.48
CA HIS A 129 -8.32 -7.29 -19.27
C HIS A 129 -9.82 -7.52 -19.25
N LEU A 130 -10.42 -7.49 -20.42
CA LEU A 130 -11.86 -7.62 -20.60
C LEU A 130 -12.14 -8.74 -21.62
N PRO A 131 -12.50 -9.97 -21.16
CA PRO A 131 -12.84 -11.06 -22.04
C PRO A 131 -14.05 -10.71 -22.94
N ALA A 132 -14.00 -11.13 -24.18
CA ALA A 132 -15.15 -11.00 -25.09
C ALA A 132 -16.29 -11.90 -24.61
N ILE A 133 -17.51 -11.37 -24.65
CA ILE A 133 -18.74 -12.05 -24.26
C ILE A 133 -19.63 -12.20 -25.48
N ASP A 134 -20.10 -13.40 -25.77
CA ASP A 134 -21.05 -13.73 -26.80
C ASP A 134 -22.34 -14.37 -26.24
N ASP A 135 -23.33 -14.62 -27.10
CA ASP A 135 -24.62 -15.18 -26.69
C ASP A 135 -24.50 -16.56 -26.01
N GLY A 136 -23.44 -17.31 -26.29
CA GLY A 136 -23.15 -18.61 -25.71
C GLY A 136 -22.47 -18.54 -24.36
N THR A 137 -21.93 -17.39 -23.98
CA THR A 137 -21.18 -17.22 -22.74
C THR A 137 -22.04 -17.53 -21.51
N LEU A 138 -21.59 -18.46 -20.69
CA LEU A 138 -22.26 -18.85 -19.45
C LEU A 138 -21.77 -17.96 -18.28
N ILE A 139 -22.70 -17.31 -17.62
CA ILE A 139 -22.51 -16.66 -16.33
C ILE A 139 -22.83 -17.72 -15.27
N PRO A 140 -21.83 -18.25 -14.56
CA PRO A 140 -22.04 -19.38 -13.66
C PRO A 140 -22.95 -19.02 -12.49
N ALA A 141 -23.76 -19.98 -12.04
CA ALA A 141 -24.51 -19.81 -10.80
C ALA A 141 -23.55 -19.58 -9.64
N MET A 142 -23.83 -18.60 -8.80
CA MET A 142 -23.06 -18.33 -7.59
C MET A 142 -23.94 -17.80 -6.46
N ASP A 143 -23.51 -18.02 -5.24
CA ASP A 143 -24.07 -17.43 -4.03
C ASP A 143 -22.91 -17.20 -3.06
N GLU A 144 -22.33 -16.02 -3.15
CA GLU A 144 -21.12 -15.70 -2.42
C GLU A 144 -21.32 -14.43 -1.58
N THR A 145 -21.04 -14.55 -0.28
CA THR A 145 -20.92 -13.42 0.63
C THR A 145 -19.44 -13.27 1.00
N TYR A 146 -18.96 -12.04 0.96
CA TYR A 146 -17.57 -11.74 1.29
C TYR A 146 -17.48 -10.46 2.11
N ASP A 147 -16.69 -10.54 3.21
CA ASP A 147 -16.31 -9.40 4.06
C ASP A 147 -14.77 -9.36 4.15
N PRO A 148 -14.11 -8.26 3.74
CA PRO A 148 -12.66 -8.20 3.73
C PRO A 148 -12.09 -8.19 5.15
N PRO A 149 -10.98 -8.94 5.40
CA PRO A 149 -10.42 -9.10 6.74
C PRO A 149 -9.71 -7.84 7.27
N PHE A 150 -9.33 -6.91 6.40
CA PHE A 150 -8.67 -5.67 6.78
C PHE A 150 -9.57 -4.47 6.52
N GLY A 151 -9.92 -3.72 7.56
CA GLY A 151 -10.76 -2.51 7.46
C GLY A 151 -10.03 -1.28 6.90
N PHE A 152 -8.70 -1.28 6.95
CA PHE A 152 -7.83 -0.26 6.34
C PHE A 152 -6.88 -0.94 5.36
N ARG A 153 -6.91 -0.53 4.09
CA ARG A 153 -6.11 -1.12 3.02
C ARG A 153 -5.54 -0.04 2.12
N TRP A 154 -4.21 0.05 2.06
CA TRP A 154 -3.52 0.99 1.17
C TRP A 154 -2.23 0.38 0.63
N SER A 155 -2.16 0.15 -0.68
CA SER A 155 -0.93 -0.32 -1.35
C SER A 155 0.06 0.81 -1.62
N ALA A 156 -0.33 2.08 -1.49
CA ALA A 156 0.47 3.30 -1.60
C ALA A 156 1.38 3.40 -2.85
N PHE A 157 0.97 2.79 -3.96
CA PHE A 157 1.61 2.98 -5.26
C PHE A 157 1.04 4.24 -5.95
N GLY A 158 1.83 4.83 -6.86
CA GLY A 158 1.43 6.05 -7.57
C GLY A 158 0.10 5.92 -8.28
N GLU A 159 -0.13 4.83 -9.01
CA GLU A 159 -1.41 4.57 -9.70
C GLU A 159 -2.63 4.59 -8.76
N ILE A 160 -2.46 4.06 -7.54
CA ILE A 160 -3.54 4.06 -6.54
C ILE A 160 -3.79 5.48 -6.01
N SER A 161 -2.72 6.26 -5.84
CA SER A 161 -2.83 7.62 -5.28
C SER A 161 -3.34 8.64 -6.32
N ASP A 162 -3.04 8.41 -7.59
CA ASP A 162 -3.31 9.37 -8.69
C ASP A 162 -4.63 9.07 -9.42
N ASP A 163 -5.11 7.80 -9.42
CA ASP A 163 -6.38 7.36 -10.04
C ASP A 163 -7.31 6.73 -8.99
N HIS A 164 -8.23 7.53 -8.45
CA HIS A 164 -9.19 7.09 -7.43
C HIS A 164 -10.19 6.04 -7.97
N ALA A 165 -10.53 6.08 -9.25
CA ALA A 165 -11.40 5.06 -9.86
C ALA A 165 -10.67 3.72 -9.94
N PHE A 166 -9.40 3.71 -10.34
CA PHE A 166 -8.57 2.52 -10.32
C PHE A 166 -8.34 2.00 -8.88
N ALA A 167 -8.05 2.89 -7.93
CA ALA A 167 -7.95 2.53 -6.51
C ALA A 167 -9.22 1.83 -6.00
N THR A 168 -10.40 2.30 -6.44
CA THR A 168 -11.68 1.68 -6.09
C THR A 168 -11.84 0.30 -6.72
N ARG A 169 -11.46 0.12 -7.99
CA ARG A 169 -11.45 -1.19 -8.66
C ARG A 169 -10.50 -2.18 -7.98
N MET A 170 -9.38 -1.69 -7.45
CA MET A 170 -8.43 -2.47 -6.65
C MET A 170 -8.84 -2.61 -5.17
N ARG A 171 -9.97 -2.04 -4.77
CA ARG A 171 -10.55 -2.10 -3.41
C ARG A 171 -9.63 -1.54 -2.31
N THR A 172 -8.73 -0.64 -2.67
CA THR A 172 -8.05 0.24 -1.73
C THR A 172 -9.08 1.23 -1.18
N ASN A 173 -9.15 1.42 0.14
CA ASN A 173 -10.24 2.19 0.75
C ASN A 173 -9.80 3.49 1.44
N THR A 174 -8.66 4.05 1.04
CA THR A 174 -7.99 5.13 1.77
C THR A 174 -7.81 6.43 0.98
N VAL A 175 -7.90 6.40 -0.34
CA VAL A 175 -7.62 7.56 -1.20
C VAL A 175 -8.86 8.17 -1.86
N GLN A 176 -9.94 7.39 -2.01
CA GLN A 176 -11.19 7.87 -2.61
C GLN A 176 -11.86 8.88 -1.70
N THR A 177 -11.99 10.10 -2.15
CA THR A 177 -12.71 11.16 -1.42
C THR A 177 -14.10 11.41 -2.00
N GLU A 178 -14.34 10.98 -3.21
CA GLU A 178 -15.55 11.19 -3.98
C GLU A 178 -16.69 10.28 -3.51
N GLU A 179 -17.85 10.86 -3.27
CA GLU A 179 -19.03 10.13 -2.77
C GLU A 179 -19.47 9.02 -3.74
N HIS A 180 -19.36 9.24 -5.04
CA HIS A 180 -19.73 8.23 -6.04
C HIS A 180 -18.78 7.01 -6.08
N LEU A 181 -17.55 7.14 -5.57
CA LEU A 181 -16.62 6.03 -5.35
C LEU A 181 -16.74 5.41 -3.95
N GLY A 182 -17.70 5.86 -3.15
CA GLY A 182 -17.96 5.39 -1.79
C GLY A 182 -17.09 6.05 -0.72
N GLY A 183 -16.28 7.05 -1.08
CA GLY A 183 -15.39 7.76 -0.18
C GLY A 183 -14.27 6.89 0.42
N LYS A 184 -13.41 7.50 1.22
CA LYS A 184 -12.37 6.77 1.98
C LYS A 184 -12.90 6.22 3.30
N THR A 185 -12.19 5.26 3.90
CA THR A 185 -12.48 4.84 5.27
C THR A 185 -12.25 6.00 6.25
N PRO A 186 -13.08 6.11 7.33
CA PRO A 186 -12.88 7.15 8.36
C PRO A 186 -11.55 7.00 9.11
N ILE A 187 -11.01 5.79 9.19
CA ILE A 187 -9.71 5.53 9.81
C ILE A 187 -8.61 5.92 8.84
N GLY A 188 -7.79 6.91 9.22
CA GLY A 188 -6.63 7.36 8.48
C GLY A 188 -5.36 6.61 8.88
N LEU A 189 -4.28 6.84 8.11
CA LEU A 189 -2.94 6.38 8.45
C LEU A 189 -2.45 7.08 9.72
N VAL A 190 -1.86 6.32 10.63
CA VAL A 190 -1.17 6.89 11.80
C VAL A 190 0.18 7.44 11.35
N ASN A 191 0.43 8.70 11.65
CA ASN A 191 1.61 9.45 11.26
C ASN A 191 2.32 10.08 12.47
N HIS A 192 3.54 10.59 12.25
CA HIS A 192 4.29 11.41 13.19
C HIS A 192 3.58 12.74 13.44
N THR A 193 3.32 13.10 14.70
CA THR A 193 2.49 14.28 15.03
C THR A 193 2.94 15.07 16.24
N PHE A 194 3.97 14.66 16.99
CA PHE A 194 4.42 15.43 18.14
C PHE A 194 4.79 16.86 17.75
N HIS A 195 5.50 17.05 16.63
CA HIS A 195 5.84 18.38 16.09
C HIS A 195 4.63 19.20 15.64
N VAL A 196 3.50 18.54 15.33
CA VAL A 196 2.25 19.21 14.94
C VAL A 196 1.52 19.77 16.16
N PHE A 197 1.38 18.97 17.22
CA PHE A 197 0.64 19.36 18.42
C PHE A 197 1.49 20.19 19.39
N MET A 198 2.79 19.90 19.46
CA MET A 198 3.73 20.59 20.34
C MET A 198 5.01 21.01 19.58
N PRO A 199 4.89 21.96 18.60
CA PRO A 199 6.04 22.43 17.86
C PRO A 199 7.03 23.19 18.75
N TRP A 200 8.34 22.94 18.54
CA TRP A 200 9.42 23.60 19.29
C TRP A 200 9.30 25.12 19.29
N LYS A 201 9.01 25.73 18.13
CA LYS A 201 8.88 27.19 17.99
C LYS A 201 7.86 27.82 18.94
N LYS A 202 6.89 27.04 19.44
CA LYS A 202 5.82 27.53 20.33
C LYS A 202 6.17 27.40 21.80
N TYR A 203 6.92 26.37 22.17
CA TYR A 203 7.12 26.02 23.57
C TYR A 203 8.60 25.88 23.97
N GLY A 204 9.52 25.63 23.04
CA GLY A 204 10.85 25.14 23.37
C GLY A 204 11.75 26.15 24.09
N GLU A 205 11.65 27.44 23.74
CA GLU A 205 12.44 28.51 24.38
C GLU A 205 12.02 28.72 25.86
N ASP A 206 10.68 28.74 26.11
CA ASP A 206 10.15 29.01 27.46
C ASP A 206 10.06 27.75 28.34
N HIS A 207 9.93 26.58 27.72
CA HIS A 207 9.66 25.28 28.34
C HIS A 207 10.54 24.15 27.77
N PRO A 208 11.85 24.22 27.88
CA PRO A 208 12.75 23.17 27.39
C PRO A 208 12.49 21.80 28.07
N GLU A 209 11.91 21.79 29.26
CA GLU A 209 11.52 20.57 29.99
C GLU A 209 10.39 19.78 29.36
N TYR A 210 9.68 20.34 28.36
CA TYR A 210 8.67 19.61 27.57
C TYR A 210 9.30 18.68 26.52
N TYR A 211 10.58 18.90 26.21
CA TYR A 211 11.29 18.14 25.18
C TYR A 211 12.30 17.16 25.78
N ASN A 212 12.85 16.30 24.95
CA ASN A 212 13.77 15.24 25.36
C ASN A 212 15.01 15.79 26.08
N GLU A 213 15.47 15.03 27.05
CA GLU A 213 16.80 15.14 27.63
C GLU A 213 17.65 14.02 27.03
N THR A 214 18.79 14.36 26.48
CA THR A 214 19.74 13.40 25.92
C THR A 214 21.13 13.72 26.51
N ASP A 215 21.77 12.72 27.08
CA ASP A 215 23.09 12.88 27.76
C ASP A 215 23.12 13.99 28.84
N GLY A 216 21.98 14.20 29.50
CA GLY A 216 21.83 15.22 30.55
C GLY A 216 21.54 16.63 30.06
N GLU A 217 21.43 16.82 28.75
CA GLU A 217 21.17 18.13 28.14
C GLU A 217 19.81 18.12 27.41
N ARG A 218 19.15 19.29 27.43
CA ARG A 218 17.93 19.52 26.63
C ARG A 218 18.24 20.38 25.41
N PRO A 219 17.49 20.22 24.28
CA PRO A 219 17.71 21.05 23.11
C PRO A 219 17.60 22.54 23.43
N SER A 220 18.53 23.36 22.93
CA SER A 220 18.52 24.82 23.07
C SER A 220 18.23 25.55 21.76
N GLU A 221 18.55 24.91 20.64
CA GLU A 221 18.25 25.40 19.27
C GLU A 221 17.76 24.25 18.42
N VAL A 222 16.65 24.45 17.69
CA VAL A 222 16.05 23.42 16.82
C VAL A 222 15.65 24.06 15.48
N TYR A 223 16.25 23.58 14.40
CA TYR A 223 15.97 24.02 13.04
C TYR A 223 14.86 23.23 12.39
N ASP A 224 14.77 21.93 12.72
CA ASP A 224 13.72 21.01 12.28
C ASP A 224 13.35 20.11 13.47
N ASP A 225 12.12 20.25 13.96
CA ASP A 225 11.63 19.50 15.12
C ASP A 225 11.13 18.11 14.77
N HIS A 226 11.04 17.76 13.51
CA HIS A 226 10.54 16.47 13.05
C HIS A 226 11.63 15.45 12.73
N PHE A 227 12.57 15.80 11.84
CA PHE A 227 13.65 14.92 11.42
C PHE A 227 14.91 15.07 12.27
N ASP A 228 15.79 14.06 12.22
CA ASP A 228 17.11 14.09 12.88
C ASP A 228 18.01 15.23 12.35
N PRO A 229 18.58 16.14 13.19
CA PRO A 229 18.65 16.08 14.66
C PRO A 229 17.46 16.74 15.40
N GLY A 230 16.22 16.49 15.00
CA GLY A 230 15.01 17.02 15.60
C GLY A 230 14.82 16.68 17.09
N VAL A 231 13.67 17.03 17.62
CA VAL A 231 13.33 16.80 19.04
C VAL A 231 12.28 15.72 19.21
N GLN A 232 12.22 15.17 20.43
CA GLN A 232 11.10 14.37 20.93
C GLN A 232 10.48 15.04 22.16
N LEU A 233 9.31 14.58 22.59
CA LEU A 233 8.68 15.06 23.81
C LEU A 233 9.19 14.30 25.04
N CYS A 234 9.23 14.97 26.19
CA CYS A 234 9.34 14.32 27.50
C CYS A 234 7.96 13.72 27.87
N THR A 235 7.73 12.46 27.53
CA THR A 235 6.42 11.79 27.61
C THR A 235 5.91 11.57 29.03
N THR A 236 6.75 11.76 30.05
CA THR A 236 6.36 11.71 31.47
C THR A 236 6.09 13.08 32.08
N ASN A 237 6.30 14.17 31.33
CA ASN A 237 5.99 15.51 31.83
C ASN A 237 4.47 15.72 31.85
N PRO A 238 3.84 16.09 33.00
CA PRO A 238 2.40 16.22 33.11
C PRO A 238 1.81 17.36 32.28
N ASP A 239 2.56 18.45 32.06
CA ASP A 239 2.10 19.54 31.21
C ASP A 239 2.10 19.14 29.74
N VAL A 240 3.04 18.32 29.30
CA VAL A 240 3.04 17.72 27.94
C VAL A 240 1.77 16.89 27.74
N ALA A 241 1.40 16.05 28.72
CA ALA A 241 0.18 15.26 28.64
C ALA A 241 -1.08 16.15 28.59
N ARG A 242 -1.16 17.17 29.42
CA ARG A 242 -2.29 18.13 29.44
C ARG A 242 -2.41 18.88 28.10
N ILE A 243 -1.30 19.46 27.62
CA ILE A 243 -1.30 20.22 26.36
C ILE A 243 -1.66 19.31 25.18
N MET A 244 -1.10 18.09 25.14
CA MET A 244 -1.40 17.12 24.10
C MET A 244 -2.90 16.77 24.07
N CYS A 245 -3.52 16.52 25.22
CA CYS A 245 -4.97 16.28 25.30
C CYS A 245 -5.76 17.48 24.75
N GLU A 246 -5.41 18.71 25.16
CA GLU A 246 -6.10 19.92 24.70
C GLU A 246 -6.00 20.12 23.18
N GLU A 247 -4.81 19.99 22.60
CA GLU A 247 -4.58 20.23 21.17
C GLU A 247 -5.20 19.12 20.31
N VAL A 248 -5.18 17.86 20.76
CA VAL A 248 -5.84 16.74 20.08
C VAL A 248 -7.36 16.92 20.08
N LEU A 249 -7.97 17.27 21.21
CA LEU A 249 -9.41 17.53 21.29
C LEU A 249 -9.83 18.70 20.37
N LYS A 250 -9.06 19.79 20.35
CA LYS A 250 -9.27 20.92 19.42
C LYS A 250 -9.14 20.50 17.95
N SER A 251 -8.23 19.57 17.64
CA SER A 251 -8.06 19.05 16.28
C SER A 251 -9.31 18.28 15.83
N LEU A 252 -9.83 17.40 16.67
CA LEU A 252 -11.06 16.63 16.40
C LEU A 252 -12.31 17.53 16.27
N GLU A 253 -12.37 18.63 17.02
CA GLU A 253 -13.45 19.62 16.86
C GLU A 253 -13.41 20.33 15.50
N ARG A 254 -12.22 20.62 14.99
CA ARG A 254 -12.02 21.30 13.69
C ARG A 254 -12.33 20.40 12.50
N GLU A 255 -12.11 19.10 12.64
CA GLU A 255 -12.29 18.12 11.56
C GLU A 255 -13.23 16.98 12.02
N PRO A 256 -14.55 17.22 12.04
CA PRO A 256 -15.52 16.22 12.46
C PRO A 256 -15.59 15.05 11.46
N GLY A 257 -15.86 13.85 11.98
CA GLY A 257 -16.03 12.64 11.18
C GLY A 257 -14.76 11.82 10.97
N GLN A 258 -13.63 12.22 11.58
CA GLN A 258 -12.43 11.37 11.61
C GLN A 258 -12.68 10.15 12.49
N GLY A 259 -12.26 8.97 12.03
CA GLY A 259 -12.32 7.73 12.81
C GLY A 259 -11.11 7.52 13.72
N ASN A 260 -10.01 8.26 13.49
CA ASN A 260 -8.84 8.25 14.35
C ASN A 260 -8.07 9.58 14.31
N VAL A 261 -7.24 9.80 15.33
CA VAL A 261 -6.24 10.88 15.41
C VAL A 261 -4.88 10.29 15.78
N SER A 262 -3.81 10.76 15.14
CA SER A 262 -2.44 10.29 15.45
C SER A 262 -1.84 11.04 16.63
N VAL A 263 -1.21 10.32 17.55
CA VAL A 263 -0.39 10.85 18.67
C VAL A 263 0.89 10.03 18.69
N SER A 264 1.89 10.47 17.95
CA SER A 264 3.10 9.69 17.69
C SER A 264 4.34 10.55 17.70
N GLN A 265 5.45 9.92 18.08
CA GLN A 265 6.81 10.50 18.07
C GLN A 265 7.17 11.07 16.69
N ASN A 266 8.11 12.01 16.68
CA ASN A 266 8.74 12.55 15.49
C ASN A 266 9.67 11.50 14.81
N ASP A 267 10.02 11.70 13.55
CA ASP A 267 10.83 10.75 12.77
C ASP A 267 12.34 10.92 13.06
N ASN A 268 12.70 10.71 14.32
CA ASN A 268 14.07 10.71 14.79
C ASN A 268 14.21 9.80 16.03
N SER A 269 15.45 9.54 16.45
CA SER A 269 15.77 8.62 17.57
C SER A 269 16.11 9.35 18.89
N ASN A 270 15.79 10.62 19.03
CA ASN A 270 16.16 11.46 20.18
C ASN A 270 15.20 11.29 21.38
N MET A 271 14.90 10.05 21.76
CA MET A 271 14.03 9.74 22.91
C MET A 271 14.50 10.41 24.19
N CYS A 272 13.55 10.80 25.04
CA CYS A 272 13.86 11.42 26.33
C CYS A 272 14.51 10.42 27.29
N GLN A 273 15.68 10.79 27.84
CA GLN A 273 16.48 10.01 28.79
C GLN A 273 16.43 10.57 30.23
N CYS A 274 15.51 11.50 30.52
CA CYS A 274 15.37 12.01 31.88
C CYS A 274 15.01 10.88 32.86
N GLU A 275 15.29 11.08 34.15
CA GLU A 275 15.10 10.07 35.20
C GLU A 275 13.67 9.46 35.19
N SER A 276 12.63 10.29 35.00
CA SER A 276 11.24 9.85 34.99
C SER A 276 10.93 8.96 33.80
N CYS A 277 11.34 9.35 32.59
CA CYS A 277 11.13 8.53 31.38
C CYS A 277 11.90 7.22 31.49
N ARG A 278 13.20 7.28 31.86
CA ARG A 278 14.04 6.10 32.00
C ARG A 278 13.49 5.11 33.04
N THR A 279 13.01 5.58 34.19
CA THR A 279 12.44 4.72 35.24
C THR A 279 11.25 3.93 34.74
N VAL A 280 10.36 4.55 33.95
CA VAL A 280 9.20 3.84 33.35
C VAL A 280 9.67 2.86 32.28
N ASP A 281 10.54 3.29 31.39
CA ASP A 281 10.97 2.48 30.24
C ASP A 281 11.79 1.26 30.66
N GLU A 282 12.67 1.41 31.67
CA GLU A 282 13.44 0.29 32.24
C GLU A 282 12.52 -0.75 32.91
N ARG A 283 11.52 -0.29 33.68
CA ARG A 283 10.52 -1.17 34.29
C ARG A 283 9.71 -1.94 33.23
N GLU A 284 9.33 -1.28 32.14
CA GLU A 284 8.56 -1.88 31.05
C GLU A 284 9.44 -2.66 30.05
N GLY A 285 10.75 -2.51 30.11
CA GLY A 285 11.70 -3.12 29.16
C GLY A 285 11.51 -2.63 27.72
N SER A 286 10.94 -1.43 27.57
CA SER A 286 10.61 -0.82 26.28
C SER A 286 10.39 0.69 26.44
N HIS A 287 10.92 1.49 25.51
CA HIS A 287 10.64 2.93 25.43
C HIS A 287 9.18 3.24 25.07
N MET A 288 8.42 2.25 24.64
CA MET A 288 6.96 2.39 24.53
C MET A 288 6.29 2.57 25.90
N GLY A 289 6.95 2.24 27.01
CA GLY A 289 6.38 2.38 28.35
C GLY A 289 5.93 3.81 28.67
N SER A 290 6.86 4.76 28.66
CA SER A 290 6.56 6.17 28.91
C SER A 290 5.70 6.78 27.80
N HIS A 291 5.95 6.40 26.54
CA HIS A 291 5.18 6.86 25.38
C HIS A 291 3.70 6.43 25.46
N LEU A 292 3.43 5.17 25.76
CA LEU A 292 2.06 4.64 25.83
C LEU A 292 1.26 5.24 26.99
N ASN A 293 1.91 5.64 28.09
CA ASN A 293 1.25 6.37 29.17
C ASN A 293 0.69 7.70 28.67
N LEU A 294 1.47 8.47 27.90
CA LEU A 294 1.01 9.71 27.27
C LEU A 294 -0.17 9.44 26.32
N VAL A 295 -0.02 8.44 25.43
CA VAL A 295 -1.08 8.06 24.47
C VAL A 295 -2.35 7.63 25.20
N ASN A 296 -2.24 6.84 26.27
CA ASN A 296 -3.38 6.40 27.08
C ASN A 296 -4.11 7.58 27.75
N SER A 297 -3.39 8.61 28.21
CA SER A 297 -4.01 9.81 28.78
C SER A 297 -4.84 10.58 27.73
N VAL A 298 -4.29 10.70 26.52
CA VAL A 298 -5.03 11.30 25.39
C VAL A 298 -6.23 10.44 24.99
N ALA A 299 -6.07 9.12 24.94
CA ALA A 299 -7.14 8.18 24.58
C ALA A 299 -8.29 8.24 25.58
N GLU A 300 -8.02 8.45 26.88
CA GLU A 300 -9.05 8.67 27.90
C GLU A 300 -9.86 9.94 27.60
N ALA A 301 -9.18 11.06 27.41
CA ALA A 301 -9.82 12.34 27.12
C ALA A 301 -10.64 12.31 25.81
N VAL A 302 -10.12 11.63 24.78
CA VAL A 302 -10.83 11.44 23.50
C VAL A 302 -12.05 10.56 23.67
N SER A 303 -11.97 9.45 24.43
CA SER A 303 -13.11 8.55 24.62
C SER A 303 -14.30 9.19 25.33
N GLU A 304 -14.04 10.15 26.23
CA GLU A 304 -15.07 10.90 26.95
C GLU A 304 -15.84 11.87 26.03
N ARG A 305 -15.16 12.48 25.06
CA ARG A 305 -15.72 13.57 24.26
C ARG A 305 -16.09 13.15 22.82
N PHE A 306 -15.36 12.19 22.27
CA PHE A 306 -15.52 11.66 20.92
C PHE A 306 -15.58 10.13 20.95
N PRO A 307 -16.66 9.53 21.49
CA PRO A 307 -16.79 8.08 21.57
C PRO A 307 -16.73 7.45 20.18
N GLY A 308 -15.91 6.41 20.03
CA GLY A 308 -15.68 5.71 18.75
C GLY A 308 -14.47 6.20 17.95
N VAL A 309 -13.85 7.33 18.32
CA VAL A 309 -12.59 7.78 17.70
C VAL A 309 -11.40 7.05 18.32
N LEU A 310 -10.55 6.50 17.47
CA LEU A 310 -9.31 5.86 17.88
C LEU A 310 -8.18 6.89 18.06
N VAL A 311 -7.28 6.63 19.01
CA VAL A 311 -6.02 7.35 19.15
C VAL A 311 -4.90 6.45 18.62
N GLY A 312 -4.38 6.80 17.44
CA GLY A 312 -3.34 6.04 16.77
C GLY A 312 -1.95 6.43 17.26
N THR A 313 -1.08 5.45 17.45
CA THR A 313 0.35 5.70 17.72
C THR A 313 1.24 4.75 16.97
N LEU A 314 2.45 5.21 16.62
CA LEU A 314 3.45 4.41 15.93
C LEU A 314 4.24 3.56 16.94
N ALA A 315 4.24 2.25 16.73
CA ALA A 315 5.23 1.35 17.30
C ALA A 315 6.38 1.21 16.29
N TYR A 316 7.34 2.14 16.37
CA TYR A 316 8.34 2.38 15.35
C TYR A 316 9.71 2.66 15.97
N SER A 317 10.76 2.08 15.41
CA SER A 317 12.13 2.27 15.90
C SER A 317 12.23 1.96 17.41
N TYR A 318 12.59 2.91 18.24
CA TYR A 318 12.79 2.73 19.70
C TYR A 318 11.49 2.38 20.47
N THR A 319 10.30 2.68 19.93
CA THR A 319 9.00 2.33 20.55
C THR A 319 8.38 1.04 19.99
N ARG A 320 9.05 0.31 19.08
CA ARG A 320 8.45 -0.84 18.38
C ARG A 320 8.05 -1.98 19.32
N LYS A 321 8.91 -2.27 20.31
CA LYS A 321 8.69 -3.36 21.28
C LYS A 321 7.53 -3.04 22.22
N PRO A 322 6.56 -3.98 22.41
CA PRO A 322 5.49 -3.78 23.39
C PRO A 322 6.02 -3.70 24.83
N PRO A 323 5.38 -2.91 25.72
CA PRO A 323 5.74 -2.82 27.13
C PRO A 323 5.30 -4.05 27.91
N ALA A 324 5.97 -4.34 29.04
CA ALA A 324 5.72 -5.53 29.83
C ALA A 324 4.36 -5.53 30.55
N SER A 325 3.97 -4.40 31.16
CA SER A 325 2.79 -4.32 32.02
C SER A 325 1.76 -3.28 31.59
N ILE A 326 2.18 -2.15 31.00
CA ILE A 326 1.28 -1.12 30.50
C ILE A 326 0.50 -1.67 29.30
N ARG A 327 -0.80 -1.41 29.28
CA ARG A 327 -1.71 -1.86 28.20
C ARG A 327 -2.30 -0.69 27.45
N PRO A 328 -2.44 -0.77 26.10
CA PRO A 328 -3.22 0.21 25.36
C PRO A 328 -4.66 0.25 25.88
N ARG A 329 -5.28 1.43 25.92
CA ARG A 329 -6.72 1.53 26.13
C ARG A 329 -7.50 0.96 24.93
N PRO A 330 -8.77 0.53 25.09
CA PRO A 330 -9.53 -0.09 23.99
C PRO A 330 -9.65 0.77 22.72
N ASN A 331 -9.57 2.09 22.86
CA ASN A 331 -9.58 3.02 21.73
C ASN A 331 -8.16 3.45 21.26
N VAL A 332 -7.11 2.72 21.64
CA VAL A 332 -5.75 2.96 21.11
C VAL A 332 -5.50 2.04 19.94
N GLN A 333 -5.08 2.64 18.80
CA GLN A 333 -4.62 1.95 17.61
C GLN A 333 -3.09 1.91 17.58
N ILE A 334 -2.51 0.72 17.58
CA ILE A 334 -1.06 0.53 17.41
C ILE A 334 -0.75 0.36 15.92
N GLN A 335 0.05 1.26 15.35
CA GLN A 335 0.59 1.14 14.00
C GLN A 335 2.01 0.59 14.08
N LEU A 336 2.17 -0.72 13.89
CA LEU A 336 3.46 -1.40 13.97
C LEU A 336 4.23 -1.27 12.66
N CYS A 337 5.46 -0.75 12.70
CA CYS A 337 6.28 -0.49 11.53
C CYS A 337 7.38 -1.53 11.36
N SER A 338 7.54 -2.06 10.13
CA SER A 338 8.50 -3.13 9.81
C SER A 338 9.78 -2.63 9.12
N ILE A 339 10.17 -1.36 9.31
CA ILE A 339 11.27 -0.72 8.55
C ILE A 339 12.60 -1.46 8.66
N GLU A 340 12.86 -2.13 9.78
CA GLU A 340 14.10 -2.87 10.01
C GLU A 340 14.08 -4.29 9.41
N CYS A 341 12.91 -4.78 8.98
CA CYS A 341 12.75 -6.15 8.49
C CYS A 341 13.50 -6.39 7.18
N CYS A 342 13.96 -7.62 7.01
CA CYS A 342 14.55 -8.09 5.77
C CYS A 342 13.48 -8.12 4.66
N GLN A 343 13.84 -7.66 3.47
CA GLN A 343 12.94 -7.65 2.32
C GLN A 343 12.90 -8.98 1.56
N THR A 344 14.02 -9.70 1.52
CA THR A 344 14.14 -10.95 0.75
C THR A 344 13.35 -12.10 1.37
N HIS A 345 13.37 -12.20 2.70
CA HIS A 345 12.76 -13.32 3.43
C HIS A 345 11.40 -12.93 4.00
N ALA A 346 10.49 -13.88 4.05
CA ALA A 346 9.23 -13.68 4.75
C ALA A 346 9.47 -13.29 6.23
N ILE A 347 8.57 -12.48 6.79
CA ILE A 347 8.71 -11.97 8.16
C ILE A 347 8.75 -13.12 9.16
N ASP A 348 7.94 -14.15 8.96
CA ASP A 348 7.86 -15.34 9.81
C ASP A 348 8.81 -16.48 9.38
N ASP A 349 9.82 -16.18 8.57
CA ASP A 349 10.84 -17.16 8.21
C ASP A 349 11.77 -17.41 9.42
N PRO A 350 11.79 -18.63 10.00
CA PRO A 350 12.62 -18.94 11.15
C PRO A 350 14.12 -18.89 10.86
N ALA A 351 14.50 -18.99 9.57
CA ALA A 351 15.89 -18.89 9.14
C ALA A 351 16.38 -17.44 9.04
N CYS A 352 15.49 -16.44 9.04
CA CYS A 352 15.86 -15.05 8.96
C CYS A 352 16.06 -14.42 10.35
N PRO A 353 17.31 -14.22 10.81
CA PRO A 353 17.58 -13.68 12.15
C PRO A 353 17.09 -12.25 12.29
N ARG A 354 17.05 -11.49 11.20
CA ARG A 354 16.65 -10.08 11.19
C ARG A 354 15.15 -9.90 11.47
N ASN A 355 14.31 -10.82 11.00
CA ASN A 355 12.86 -10.72 11.15
C ASN A 355 12.34 -11.25 12.50
N ARG A 356 13.15 -12.00 13.25
CA ARG A 356 12.74 -12.65 14.50
C ARG A 356 12.16 -11.66 15.52
N SER A 357 12.85 -10.53 15.75
CA SER A 357 12.38 -9.55 16.74
C SER A 357 11.05 -8.91 16.36
N PHE A 358 10.78 -8.76 15.07
CA PHE A 358 9.49 -8.24 14.61
C PHE A 358 8.36 -9.27 14.83
N CYS A 359 8.64 -10.57 14.65
CA CYS A 359 7.66 -11.61 14.98
C CYS A 359 7.29 -11.59 16.46
N GLU A 360 8.28 -11.44 17.35
CA GLU A 360 8.05 -11.32 18.80
C GLU A 360 7.22 -10.06 19.12
N ASP A 361 7.50 -8.95 18.46
CA ASP A 361 6.79 -7.69 18.67
C ASP A 361 5.33 -7.76 18.20
N ILE A 362 5.06 -8.27 16.98
CA ILE A 362 3.67 -8.36 16.47
C ILE A 362 2.82 -9.34 17.30
N GLU A 363 3.39 -10.46 17.71
CA GLU A 363 2.72 -11.40 18.62
C GLU A 363 2.48 -10.77 20.00
N GLY A 364 3.43 -9.99 20.47
CA GLY A 364 3.31 -9.23 21.72
C GLY A 364 2.17 -8.23 21.66
N TRP A 365 2.12 -7.41 20.63
CA TRP A 365 1.06 -6.42 20.41
C TRP A 365 -0.31 -7.08 20.19
N GLY A 366 -0.39 -8.16 19.43
CA GLY A 366 -1.64 -8.92 19.23
C GLY A 366 -2.25 -9.49 20.52
N ARG A 367 -1.43 -9.72 21.57
CA ARG A 367 -1.92 -10.17 22.87
C ARG A 367 -2.47 -9.06 23.77
N ILE A 368 -2.08 -7.80 23.54
CA ILE A 368 -2.35 -6.71 24.48
C ILE A 368 -3.13 -5.54 23.87
N SER A 369 -3.36 -5.53 22.57
CA SER A 369 -4.06 -4.44 21.87
C SER A 369 -5.27 -4.98 21.11
N ASP A 370 -6.40 -4.27 21.20
CA ASP A 370 -7.62 -4.57 20.45
C ASP A 370 -7.54 -4.13 18.98
N TYR A 371 -6.62 -3.20 18.65
CA TYR A 371 -6.47 -2.66 17.31
C TYR A 371 -4.98 -2.54 16.93
N VAL A 372 -4.50 -3.49 16.14
CA VAL A 372 -3.17 -3.47 15.55
C VAL A 372 -3.31 -3.25 14.04
N SER A 373 -2.56 -2.30 13.50
CA SER A 373 -2.33 -2.14 12.07
C SER A 373 -0.83 -2.21 11.77
N VAL A 374 -0.49 -2.53 10.54
CA VAL A 374 0.92 -2.66 10.13
C VAL A 374 1.24 -1.64 9.03
N TRP A 375 2.38 -0.97 9.21
CA TRP A 375 3.06 -0.21 8.18
C TRP A 375 4.26 -1.04 7.71
N THR A 376 4.20 -1.53 6.49
CA THR A 376 5.28 -2.32 5.89
C THR A 376 5.79 -1.68 4.60
N TYR A 377 7.02 -1.97 4.26
CA TYR A 377 7.76 -1.35 3.16
C TYR A 377 7.96 -2.40 2.07
N VAL A 378 7.64 -2.08 0.81
CA VAL A 378 7.57 -3.07 -0.26
C VAL A 378 8.40 -2.71 -1.50
N THR A 379 9.33 -1.76 -1.36
CA THR A 379 10.25 -1.32 -2.42
C THR A 379 11.62 -0.99 -1.84
N ASN A 380 12.60 -0.72 -2.69
CA ASN A 380 13.88 -0.14 -2.28
C ASN A 380 13.79 1.40 -2.30
N PHE A 381 13.76 2.05 -1.13
CA PHE A 381 13.62 3.50 -1.01
C PHE A 381 14.88 4.29 -1.36
N HIS A 382 16.05 3.63 -1.40
CA HIS A 382 17.27 4.27 -1.87
C HIS A 382 17.28 4.44 -3.39
N PHE A 383 16.74 3.45 -4.13
CA PHE A 383 16.70 3.51 -5.58
C PHE A 383 15.50 2.69 -6.07
N TYR A 384 14.40 3.37 -6.41
CA TYR A 384 13.12 2.75 -6.77
C TYR A 384 13.17 1.85 -8.01
N GLN A 385 14.12 2.07 -8.90
CA GLN A 385 14.30 1.26 -10.09
C GLN A 385 15.15 0.01 -9.85
N LEU A 386 15.85 -0.10 -8.71
CA LEU A 386 16.52 -1.35 -8.35
C LEU A 386 15.51 -2.45 -8.05
N PRO A 387 15.76 -3.69 -8.50
CA PRO A 387 14.96 -4.83 -8.12
C PRO A 387 14.88 -4.98 -6.60
N CYS A 388 13.64 -5.15 -6.11
CA CYS A 388 13.37 -5.48 -4.72
C CYS A 388 12.90 -6.94 -4.65
N PRO A 389 13.75 -7.90 -4.23
CA PRO A 389 13.47 -9.34 -4.35
C PRO A 389 12.51 -9.84 -3.25
N ASN A 390 11.29 -9.29 -3.19
CA ASN A 390 10.30 -9.58 -2.15
C ASN A 390 8.98 -10.19 -2.65
N LEU A 391 8.80 -10.37 -3.96
CA LEU A 391 7.53 -10.89 -4.50
C LEU A 391 7.14 -12.25 -3.90
N ARG A 392 8.12 -13.12 -3.63
CA ARG A 392 7.90 -14.45 -3.03
C ARG A 392 7.55 -14.40 -1.53
N ALA A 393 7.80 -13.26 -0.85
CA ALA A 393 7.53 -13.07 0.57
C ALA A 393 6.20 -12.35 0.86
N LEU A 394 5.69 -11.55 -0.09
CA LEU A 394 4.55 -10.64 0.14
C LEU A 394 3.28 -11.37 0.59
N GLY A 395 2.88 -12.45 -0.09
CA GLY A 395 1.67 -13.18 0.27
C GLY A 395 1.77 -13.83 1.64
N ARG A 396 2.93 -14.44 1.95
CA ARG A 396 3.20 -15.03 3.27
C ARG A 396 3.17 -13.98 4.38
N ASN A 397 3.72 -12.78 4.14
CA ASN A 397 3.70 -11.68 5.10
C ASN A 397 2.27 -11.21 5.39
N ILE A 398 1.43 -11.01 4.36
CA ILE A 398 0.04 -10.56 4.52
C ILE A 398 -0.78 -11.61 5.30
N ARG A 399 -0.61 -12.90 4.99
CA ARG A 399 -1.25 -14.00 5.75
C ARG A 399 -0.76 -14.05 7.20
N PHE A 400 0.53 -13.81 7.44
CA PHE A 400 1.08 -13.73 8.79
C PHE A 400 0.50 -12.56 9.59
N PHE A 401 0.32 -11.39 8.99
CA PHE A 401 -0.32 -10.25 9.63
C PHE A 401 -1.78 -10.57 10.02
N ARG A 402 -2.55 -11.16 9.09
CA ARG A 402 -3.93 -11.60 9.39
C ARG A 402 -3.98 -12.59 10.54
N LYS A 403 -3.08 -13.57 10.58
CA LYS A 403 -2.98 -14.57 11.64
C LYS A 403 -2.74 -13.94 13.02
N ASN A 404 -2.04 -12.81 13.07
CA ASN A 404 -1.74 -12.07 14.30
C ASN A 404 -2.79 -10.97 14.61
N GLY A 405 -3.98 -11.03 14.02
CA GLY A 405 -5.09 -10.14 14.36
C GLY A 405 -4.94 -8.69 13.84
N VAL A 406 -4.07 -8.47 12.87
CA VAL A 406 -3.92 -7.15 12.23
C VAL A 406 -5.21 -6.76 11.51
N ARG A 407 -5.69 -5.54 11.73
CA ARG A 407 -6.94 -5.00 11.18
C ARG A 407 -6.75 -4.00 10.04
N GLY A 408 -5.53 -3.52 9.83
CA GLY A 408 -5.22 -2.56 8.79
C GLY A 408 -3.82 -2.71 8.25
N LEU A 409 -3.66 -2.49 6.93
CA LEU A 409 -2.38 -2.61 6.24
C LEU A 409 -2.09 -1.36 5.39
N PHE A 410 -0.95 -0.75 5.68
CA PHE A 410 -0.30 0.23 4.83
C PHE A 410 0.95 -0.41 4.22
N MET A 411 0.87 -0.71 2.92
CA MET A 411 1.95 -1.34 2.16
C MET A 411 2.67 -0.24 1.38
N GLN A 412 3.67 0.40 2.02
CA GLN A 412 4.33 1.56 1.43
C GLN A 412 5.16 1.16 0.21
N GLY A 413 4.60 1.47 -0.95
CA GLY A 413 5.23 1.34 -2.25
C GLY A 413 5.80 2.67 -2.74
N PRO A 414 6.43 2.67 -3.94
CA PRO A 414 6.91 3.89 -4.58
C PRO A 414 5.73 4.69 -5.13
N GLN A 415 5.72 6.01 -4.90
CA GLN A 415 4.75 6.90 -5.51
C GLN A 415 4.94 7.02 -7.04
N PRO A 416 6.18 7.11 -7.57
CA PRO A 416 6.41 7.13 -9.01
C PRO A 416 6.59 5.72 -9.61
N VAL A 417 6.81 5.68 -10.92
CA VAL A 417 7.19 4.45 -11.64
C VAL A 417 8.47 3.85 -11.03
N ALA A 418 8.43 2.54 -10.75
CA ALA A 418 9.52 1.77 -10.16
C ALA A 418 9.60 0.38 -10.76
N GLU A 419 10.61 -0.39 -10.37
CA GLU A 419 10.83 -1.76 -10.85
C GLU A 419 9.60 -2.65 -10.56
N LEU A 420 9.03 -3.23 -11.62
CA LEU A 420 7.82 -4.08 -11.59
C LEU A 420 6.69 -3.55 -10.68
N ALA A 421 6.56 -2.22 -10.58
CA ALA A 421 5.57 -1.60 -9.69
C ALA A 421 4.14 -2.01 -10.05
N ASP A 422 3.84 -2.17 -11.34
CA ASP A 422 2.51 -2.58 -11.82
C ASP A 422 2.12 -3.99 -11.30
N LEU A 423 3.03 -4.96 -11.44
CA LEU A 423 2.85 -6.32 -10.91
C LEU A 423 2.73 -6.30 -9.39
N ARG A 424 3.61 -5.56 -8.72
CA ARG A 424 3.66 -5.51 -7.25
C ARG A 424 2.39 -4.89 -6.68
N ASN A 425 1.90 -3.80 -7.29
CA ASN A 425 0.63 -3.17 -6.92
C ASN A 425 -0.57 -4.13 -7.12
N TYR A 426 -0.63 -4.82 -8.28
CA TYR A 426 -1.66 -5.83 -8.56
C TYR A 426 -1.66 -6.95 -7.51
N LEU A 427 -0.50 -7.53 -7.23
CA LEU A 427 -0.35 -8.60 -6.26
C LEU A 427 -0.78 -8.16 -4.85
N ILE A 428 -0.24 -7.04 -4.37
CA ILE A 428 -0.53 -6.52 -3.03
C ILE A 428 -2.00 -6.18 -2.89
N SER A 429 -2.58 -5.42 -3.82
CA SER A 429 -3.98 -5.00 -3.74
C SER A 429 -4.94 -6.19 -3.70
N ASN A 430 -4.69 -7.22 -4.51
CA ASN A 430 -5.48 -8.46 -4.47
C ASN A 430 -5.31 -9.22 -3.15
N LEU A 431 -4.10 -9.29 -2.58
CA LEU A 431 -3.84 -10.03 -1.35
C LEU A 431 -4.31 -9.30 -0.08
N ILE A 432 -4.23 -7.95 -0.02
CA ILE A 432 -4.82 -7.23 1.12
C ILE A 432 -6.35 -7.21 1.06
N TRP A 433 -6.93 -7.38 -0.13
CA TRP A 433 -8.36 -7.63 -0.29
C TRP A 433 -8.74 -9.05 0.12
N ASN A 434 -8.07 -10.05 -0.45
CA ASN A 434 -8.31 -11.46 -0.16
C ASN A 434 -7.00 -12.23 0.04
N PRO A 435 -6.51 -12.37 1.28
CA PRO A 435 -5.25 -13.07 1.57
C PRO A 435 -5.29 -14.59 1.34
N ASP A 436 -6.48 -15.17 1.08
CA ASP A 436 -6.63 -16.60 0.78
C ASP A 436 -6.33 -16.93 -0.71
N ARG A 437 -6.11 -15.92 -1.56
CA ARG A 437 -5.61 -16.14 -2.93
C ARG A 437 -4.14 -16.55 -2.91
N GLU A 438 -3.79 -17.41 -3.86
CA GLU A 438 -2.39 -17.84 -4.02
C GLU A 438 -1.58 -16.79 -4.78
N ASP A 439 -0.47 -16.35 -4.19
CA ASP A 439 0.39 -15.30 -4.75
C ASP A 439 1.04 -15.74 -6.08
N GLY A 440 1.46 -17.00 -6.21
CA GLY A 440 1.99 -17.53 -7.48
C GLY A 440 0.98 -17.46 -8.63
N GLU A 441 -0.29 -17.82 -8.37
CA GLU A 441 -1.36 -17.73 -9.36
C GLU A 441 -1.65 -16.29 -9.78
N LEU A 442 -1.60 -15.33 -8.83
CA LEU A 442 -1.77 -13.91 -9.12
C LEU A 442 -0.64 -13.35 -9.98
N ILE A 443 0.60 -13.74 -9.71
CA ILE A 443 1.76 -13.35 -10.50
C ILE A 443 1.61 -13.90 -11.92
N ASP A 444 1.37 -15.20 -12.08
CA ASP A 444 1.24 -15.84 -13.39
C ASP A 444 0.04 -15.28 -14.18
N GLU A 445 -1.09 -14.98 -13.51
CA GLU A 445 -2.25 -14.32 -14.11
C GLU A 445 -1.88 -12.93 -14.67
N PHE A 446 -1.21 -12.10 -13.84
CA PHE A 446 -0.77 -10.78 -14.28
C PHE A 446 0.21 -10.86 -15.45
N LEU A 447 1.24 -11.70 -15.35
CA LEU A 447 2.24 -11.84 -16.40
C LEU A 447 1.60 -12.25 -17.72
N ARG A 448 0.75 -13.25 -17.71
CA ARG A 448 0.05 -13.74 -18.90
C ARG A 448 -0.85 -12.66 -19.53
N LEU A 449 -1.61 -11.94 -18.72
CA LEU A 449 -2.58 -10.96 -19.22
C LEU A 449 -1.94 -9.63 -19.59
N HIS A 450 -0.85 -9.23 -18.93
CA HIS A 450 -0.23 -7.94 -19.14
C HIS A 450 0.90 -7.99 -20.18
N TYR A 451 1.70 -9.05 -20.19
CA TYR A 451 2.87 -9.18 -21.06
C TYR A 451 2.67 -10.15 -22.24
N GLY A 452 1.53 -10.89 -22.31
CA GLY A 452 1.24 -11.77 -23.44
C GLY A 452 2.38 -12.75 -23.76
N SER A 453 2.92 -12.70 -24.98
CA SER A 453 4.07 -13.50 -25.42
C SER A 453 5.33 -13.27 -24.59
N GLY A 454 5.47 -12.11 -23.96
CA GLY A 454 6.60 -11.76 -23.08
C GLY A 454 6.53 -12.35 -21.67
N ALA A 455 5.39 -12.96 -21.27
CA ALA A 455 5.14 -13.39 -19.88
C ALA A 455 6.22 -14.34 -19.34
N GLY A 456 6.63 -15.33 -20.12
CA GLY A 456 7.66 -16.31 -19.73
C GLY A 456 9.01 -15.66 -19.47
N TYR A 457 9.38 -14.66 -20.25
CA TYR A 457 10.63 -13.93 -20.10
C TYR A 457 10.64 -13.04 -18.85
N VAL A 458 9.53 -12.35 -18.57
CA VAL A 458 9.42 -11.56 -17.32
C VAL A 458 9.49 -12.49 -16.10
N LYS A 459 8.88 -13.69 -16.18
CA LYS A 459 9.01 -14.71 -15.13
C LYS A 459 10.45 -15.18 -14.96
N GLU A 460 11.17 -15.45 -16.05
CA GLU A 460 12.61 -15.82 -16.04
C GLU A 460 13.45 -14.74 -15.34
N TYR A 461 13.17 -13.46 -15.62
CA TYR A 461 13.83 -12.34 -14.94
C TYR A 461 13.50 -12.28 -13.45
N ILE A 462 12.22 -12.43 -13.06
CA ILE A 462 11.82 -12.47 -11.66
C ILE A 462 12.55 -13.59 -10.92
N ASP A 463 12.60 -14.78 -11.50
CA ASP A 463 13.28 -15.93 -10.90
C ASP A 463 14.79 -15.71 -10.81
N LEU A 464 15.43 -15.14 -11.85
CA LEU A 464 16.84 -14.78 -11.83
C LEU A 464 17.20 -13.87 -10.64
N VAL A 465 16.42 -12.81 -10.41
CA VAL A 465 16.64 -11.84 -9.34
C VAL A 465 16.39 -12.46 -7.94
N HIS A 466 15.28 -13.18 -7.78
CA HIS A 466 14.93 -13.78 -6.48
C HIS A 466 15.89 -14.92 -6.11
N ASP A 467 16.24 -15.77 -7.05
CA ASP A 467 17.20 -16.86 -6.82
C ASP A 467 18.60 -16.34 -6.45
N ALA A 468 19.02 -15.22 -7.03
CA ALA A 468 20.28 -14.59 -6.66
C ALA A 468 20.24 -14.06 -5.22
N ALA A 469 19.19 -13.34 -4.86
CA ALA A 469 19.02 -12.78 -3.52
C ALA A 469 18.88 -13.88 -2.44
N GLU A 470 18.12 -14.94 -2.71
CA GLU A 470 17.89 -16.05 -1.78
C GLU A 470 19.13 -16.94 -1.59
N ARG A 471 20.02 -17.06 -2.59
CA ARG A 471 21.31 -17.73 -2.44
C ARG A 471 22.30 -16.97 -1.56
N GLY A 472 22.10 -15.66 -1.43
CA GLY A 472 22.92 -14.80 -0.59
C GLY A 472 22.66 -15.04 0.91
N THR A 473 23.61 -14.58 1.73
CA THR A 473 23.46 -14.56 3.20
C THR A 473 23.10 -13.18 3.71
N THR A 474 22.74 -12.27 2.82
CA THR A 474 22.44 -10.88 3.13
C THR A 474 21.01 -10.75 3.64
N HIS A 475 20.86 -9.95 4.69
CA HIS A 475 19.55 -9.64 5.27
C HIS A 475 19.40 -8.12 5.33
N ARG A 476 18.87 -7.52 4.26
CA ARG A 476 18.75 -6.06 4.15
C ARG A 476 17.29 -5.62 4.21
N ASN A 477 17.06 -4.48 4.85
CA ASN A 477 15.75 -3.83 4.86
C ASN A 477 15.49 -3.05 3.56
N CYS A 478 14.43 -2.25 3.54
CA CYS A 478 13.99 -1.46 2.39
C CYS A 478 14.96 -0.33 1.94
N PHE A 479 16.14 -0.26 2.51
CA PHE A 479 17.20 0.68 2.13
C PHE A 479 18.50 -0.09 1.86
N GLY A 480 19.01 -0.10 0.63
CA GLY A 480 20.24 -0.80 0.32
C GLY A 480 20.70 -0.60 -1.12
N THR A 481 21.97 -0.93 -1.35
CA THR A 481 22.56 -1.08 -2.68
C THR A 481 22.14 -2.40 -3.30
N ALA A 482 22.43 -2.62 -4.59
CA ALA A 482 22.25 -3.91 -5.23
C ALA A 482 22.97 -5.03 -4.45
N ALA A 483 24.24 -4.80 -4.08
CA ALA A 483 25.05 -5.77 -3.33
C ALA A 483 24.46 -6.09 -1.94
N ASP A 484 23.86 -5.11 -1.26
CA ASP A 484 23.16 -5.34 0.01
C ASP A 484 21.98 -6.34 -0.13
N HIS A 485 21.41 -6.47 -1.34
CA HIS A 485 20.34 -7.41 -1.66
C HIS A 485 20.84 -8.66 -2.40
N GLY A 486 22.15 -8.87 -2.51
CA GLY A 486 22.75 -10.01 -3.21
C GLY A 486 22.67 -9.93 -4.72
N LEU A 487 22.55 -8.73 -5.28
CA LEU A 487 22.42 -8.44 -6.70
C LEU A 487 23.66 -7.67 -7.20
N ASP A 488 23.92 -7.71 -8.50
CA ASP A 488 25.03 -7.04 -9.14
C ASP A 488 24.75 -6.65 -10.61
N ALA A 489 25.73 -5.99 -11.25
CA ALA A 489 25.62 -5.56 -12.63
C ALA A 489 25.63 -6.73 -13.64
N ASP A 490 26.19 -7.91 -13.30
CA ASP A 490 26.16 -9.08 -14.17
C ASP A 490 24.75 -9.65 -14.26
N LEU A 491 24.01 -9.67 -13.15
CA LEU A 491 22.58 -9.97 -13.15
C LEU A 491 21.78 -8.97 -13.99
N GLY A 492 22.14 -7.68 -13.92
CA GLY A 492 21.54 -6.66 -14.79
C GLY A 492 21.74 -6.98 -16.27
N ARG A 493 22.97 -7.31 -16.69
CA ARG A 493 23.29 -7.70 -18.07
C ARG A 493 22.54 -8.96 -18.51
N ALA A 494 22.53 -10.00 -17.68
CA ALA A 494 21.75 -11.21 -17.96
C ALA A 494 20.25 -10.93 -18.11
N GLY A 495 19.71 -10.06 -17.28
CA GLY A 495 18.32 -9.59 -17.40
C GLY A 495 18.05 -8.85 -18.72
N LEU A 496 18.96 -8.00 -19.18
CA LEU A 496 18.84 -7.31 -20.47
C LEU A 496 18.78 -8.30 -21.64
N GLU A 497 19.59 -9.36 -21.64
CA GLU A 497 19.54 -10.43 -22.67
C GLU A 497 18.18 -11.15 -22.67
N ILE A 498 17.56 -11.34 -21.49
CA ILE A 498 16.20 -11.89 -21.38
C ILE A 498 15.19 -10.94 -22.03
N PHE A 499 15.24 -9.64 -21.71
CA PHE A 499 14.30 -8.66 -22.26
C PHE A 499 14.52 -8.39 -23.76
N GLU A 500 15.73 -8.49 -24.28
CA GLU A 500 16.00 -8.43 -25.74
C GLU A 500 15.26 -9.55 -26.47
N ARG A 501 15.33 -10.79 -25.97
CA ARG A 501 14.58 -11.94 -26.52
C ARG A 501 13.07 -11.69 -26.40
N ALA A 502 12.59 -11.22 -25.25
CA ALA A 502 11.17 -10.90 -25.02
C ALA A 502 10.66 -9.84 -26.01
N MET A 503 11.42 -8.77 -26.24
CA MET A 503 11.04 -7.69 -27.17
C MET A 503 11.07 -8.13 -28.63
N ALA A 504 11.93 -9.09 -29.00
CA ALA A 504 11.97 -9.66 -30.33
C ALA A 504 10.73 -10.51 -30.66
N GLU A 505 10.11 -11.11 -29.65
CA GLU A 505 8.89 -11.96 -29.77
C GLU A 505 7.59 -11.22 -29.40
N ALA A 506 7.66 -9.93 -29.08
CA ALA A 506 6.49 -9.16 -28.69
C ALA A 506 5.44 -9.08 -29.82
N GLU A 507 4.21 -9.51 -29.54
CA GLU A 507 3.09 -9.58 -30.50
C GLU A 507 2.52 -8.20 -30.88
N SER A 508 2.74 -7.18 -30.04
CA SER A 508 2.23 -5.84 -30.27
C SER A 508 3.18 -4.75 -29.75
N ALA A 509 2.96 -3.52 -30.21
CA ALA A 509 3.70 -2.36 -29.73
C ALA A 509 3.47 -2.07 -28.24
N GLU A 510 2.25 -2.35 -27.76
CA GLU A 510 1.88 -2.18 -26.35
C GLU A 510 2.64 -3.17 -25.47
N ILE A 511 2.72 -4.47 -25.87
CA ILE A 511 3.48 -5.48 -25.14
C ILE A 511 4.97 -5.10 -25.15
N LYS A 512 5.51 -4.67 -26.30
CA LYS A 512 6.88 -4.21 -26.38
C LYS A 512 7.17 -3.04 -25.44
N SER A 513 6.28 -2.05 -25.37
CA SER A 513 6.41 -0.90 -24.46
C SER A 513 6.39 -1.32 -23.00
N ARG A 514 5.54 -2.30 -22.62
CA ARG A 514 5.48 -2.85 -21.25
C ARG A 514 6.75 -3.60 -20.90
N LEU A 515 7.31 -4.35 -21.83
CA LEU A 515 8.60 -5.06 -21.66
C LEU A 515 9.76 -4.08 -21.51
N GLU A 516 9.81 -3.01 -22.30
CA GLU A 516 10.79 -1.93 -22.13
C GLU A 516 10.69 -1.30 -20.75
N LYS A 517 9.47 -0.99 -20.25
CA LYS A 517 9.25 -0.48 -18.89
C LYS A 517 9.77 -1.46 -17.84
N ALA A 518 9.51 -2.75 -17.99
CA ALA A 518 9.99 -3.78 -17.07
C ALA A 518 11.51 -3.94 -17.09
N SER A 519 12.19 -3.70 -18.23
CA SER A 519 13.65 -3.81 -18.34
C SER A 519 14.43 -2.71 -17.61
N ILE A 520 13.76 -1.61 -17.17
CA ILE A 520 14.41 -0.50 -16.44
C ILE A 520 15.16 -1.01 -15.21
N GLY A 521 14.63 -2.04 -14.50
CA GLY A 521 15.30 -2.65 -13.36
C GLY A 521 16.66 -3.28 -13.70
N CYS A 522 16.79 -3.86 -14.89
CA CYS A 522 18.06 -4.42 -15.37
C CYS A 522 19.08 -3.31 -15.67
N HIS A 523 18.66 -2.25 -16.36
CA HIS A 523 19.51 -1.07 -16.58
C HIS A 523 19.92 -0.43 -15.25
N ALA A 524 18.99 -0.34 -14.28
CA ALA A 524 19.29 0.20 -12.96
C ALA A 524 20.40 -0.58 -12.23
N LEU A 525 20.42 -1.92 -12.31
CA LEU A 525 21.50 -2.74 -11.75
C LEU A 525 22.87 -2.41 -12.36
N VAL A 526 22.91 -2.15 -13.67
CA VAL A 526 24.17 -1.83 -14.37
C VAL A 526 24.68 -0.44 -13.98
N VAL A 527 23.79 0.55 -13.84
CA VAL A 527 24.19 1.94 -13.56
C VAL A 527 24.21 2.29 -12.07
N GLU A 528 23.75 1.38 -11.20
CA GLU A 528 23.55 1.60 -9.77
C GLU A 528 24.72 2.26 -9.06
N PRO A 529 25.98 1.80 -9.17
CA PRO A 529 27.06 2.35 -8.37
C PRO A 529 27.24 3.86 -8.56
N VAL A 530 27.03 4.33 -9.78
CA VAL A 530 27.19 5.74 -10.16
C VAL A 530 25.95 6.55 -9.82
N VAL A 531 24.76 6.04 -10.18
CA VAL A 531 23.47 6.69 -9.88
C VAL A 531 23.22 6.78 -8.37
N TYR A 532 23.54 5.72 -7.63
CA TYR A 532 23.41 5.71 -6.18
C TYR A 532 24.32 6.74 -5.51
N SER A 533 25.58 6.84 -5.91
CA SER A 533 26.53 7.84 -5.40
C SER A 533 26.04 9.27 -5.67
N ALA A 534 25.55 9.54 -6.89
CA ALA A 534 24.98 10.83 -7.23
C ALA A 534 23.70 11.14 -6.40
N HIS A 535 22.84 10.14 -6.21
CA HIS A 535 21.65 10.29 -5.39
C HIS A 535 21.98 10.59 -3.91
N GLN A 536 23.02 9.96 -3.35
CA GLN A 536 23.49 10.30 -1.99
C GLN A 536 23.98 11.76 -1.90
N LYS A 537 24.67 12.27 -2.95
CA LYS A 537 25.06 13.69 -3.01
C LYS A 537 23.83 14.63 -3.02
N VAL A 538 22.79 14.29 -3.78
CA VAL A 538 21.52 15.05 -3.76
C VAL A 538 20.88 15.05 -2.37
N ARG A 539 20.82 13.88 -1.73
CA ARG A 539 20.25 13.70 -0.37
C ARG A 539 21.02 14.52 0.67
N THR A 540 22.36 14.52 0.62
CA THR A 540 23.22 15.27 1.54
C THR A 540 23.00 16.78 1.39
N ARG A 541 22.93 17.26 0.13
CA ARG A 541 22.63 18.69 -0.15
C ARG A 541 21.27 19.11 0.43
N LYS A 542 20.22 18.28 0.30
CA LYS A 542 18.87 18.59 0.80
C LYS A 542 18.76 18.59 2.34
N ARG A 543 19.62 17.82 3.02
CA ARG A 543 19.61 17.72 4.50
C ARG A 543 20.60 18.67 5.19
N ASN A 544 21.23 19.59 4.45
CA ASN A 544 22.28 20.48 4.95
C ASN A 544 23.36 19.77 5.80
N ARG A 545 23.71 18.53 5.45
CA ARG A 545 24.74 17.76 6.14
C ARG A 545 26.04 17.87 5.37
N ASP A 546 27.07 18.46 5.99
CA ASP A 546 28.45 18.44 5.51
C ASP A 546 29.02 17.01 5.65
N ARG A 547 28.67 16.14 4.71
CA ARG A 547 29.37 14.88 4.50
C ARG A 547 30.24 15.02 3.25
N GLU A 548 31.49 14.59 3.33
CA GLU A 548 32.36 14.54 2.17
C GLU A 548 31.68 13.78 1.03
N PRO A 549 31.73 14.31 -0.20
CA PRO A 549 31.15 13.62 -1.35
C PRO A 549 31.82 12.25 -1.48
N LEU A 550 31.02 11.20 -1.67
CA LEU A 550 31.53 9.90 -2.08
C LEU A 550 32.33 10.09 -3.36
N GLU A 551 33.65 9.83 -3.31
CA GLU A 551 34.49 9.82 -4.51
C GLU A 551 34.03 8.69 -5.42
N LEU A 552 33.74 9.04 -6.66
CA LEU A 552 33.38 8.06 -7.67
C LEU A 552 34.65 7.37 -8.16
N ASP A 553 34.67 6.04 -8.11
CA ASP A 553 35.73 5.25 -8.74
C ASP A 553 35.75 5.52 -10.23
N GLU A 554 36.92 5.99 -10.77
CA GLU A 554 37.05 6.39 -12.17
C GLU A 554 36.86 5.23 -13.15
N GLN A 555 37.19 4.00 -12.77
CA GLN A 555 36.98 2.84 -13.63
C GLN A 555 35.47 2.52 -13.69
N VAL A 556 34.81 2.49 -12.56
CA VAL A 556 33.34 2.30 -12.47
C VAL A 556 32.62 3.38 -13.28
N ALA A 557 33.06 4.63 -13.18
CA ALA A 557 32.49 5.72 -13.95
C ALA A 557 32.63 5.52 -15.45
N ARG A 558 33.82 5.08 -15.92
CA ARG A 558 34.08 4.80 -17.34
C ARG A 558 33.21 3.65 -17.86
N ASP A 559 33.12 2.57 -17.10
CA ASP A 559 32.40 1.35 -17.51
C ASP A 559 30.88 1.56 -17.53
N THR A 560 30.36 2.42 -16.64
CA THR A 560 28.93 2.70 -16.50
C THR A 560 28.42 3.74 -17.50
N ARG A 561 29.26 4.70 -17.91
CA ARG A 561 28.88 5.84 -18.76
C ARG A 561 28.07 5.47 -20.02
N PRO A 562 28.43 4.43 -20.81
CA PRO A 562 27.66 4.06 -22.00
C PRO A 562 26.20 3.66 -21.72
N HIS A 563 25.91 3.16 -20.51
CA HIS A 563 24.58 2.68 -20.11
C HIS A 563 23.68 3.79 -19.52
N LEU A 564 24.28 4.92 -19.08
CA LEU A 564 23.53 6.01 -18.45
C LEU A 564 22.54 6.67 -19.41
N GLN A 565 22.94 6.87 -20.68
CA GLN A 565 22.06 7.51 -21.67
C GLN A 565 20.78 6.69 -21.87
N GLU A 566 20.93 5.38 -22.09
CA GLU A 566 19.79 4.49 -22.31
C GLU A 566 18.88 4.41 -21.07
N PHE A 567 19.46 4.28 -19.88
CA PHE A 567 18.71 4.30 -18.63
C PHE A 567 17.87 5.58 -18.49
N PHE A 568 18.45 6.76 -18.68
CA PHE A 568 17.71 8.01 -18.57
C PHE A 568 16.71 8.22 -19.70
N ASP A 569 16.98 7.75 -20.91
CA ASP A 569 16.02 7.81 -22.03
C ASP A 569 14.79 6.93 -21.74
N LEU A 570 14.97 5.74 -21.20
CA LEU A 570 13.89 4.87 -20.74
C LEU A 570 13.12 5.51 -19.56
N CYS A 571 13.82 6.09 -18.59
CA CYS A 571 13.18 6.81 -17.49
C CYS A 571 12.28 7.94 -17.98
N ARG A 572 12.72 8.75 -18.93
CA ARG A 572 11.92 9.82 -19.55
C ARG A 572 10.73 9.25 -20.31
N LYS A 573 10.95 8.22 -21.14
CA LYS A 573 9.91 7.58 -21.95
C LYS A 573 8.77 7.02 -21.11
N HIS A 574 9.10 6.40 -19.98
CA HIS A 574 8.13 5.71 -19.12
C HIS A 574 7.71 6.52 -17.88
N GLY A 575 8.00 7.83 -17.83
CA GLY A 575 7.50 8.71 -16.79
C GLY A 575 8.12 8.49 -15.40
N VAL A 576 9.34 7.97 -15.32
CA VAL A 576 10.07 7.88 -14.03
C VAL A 576 10.38 9.28 -13.54
N VAL A 577 9.91 9.67 -12.37
CA VAL A 577 10.08 11.01 -11.79
C VAL A 577 11.16 11.03 -10.72
N LYS A 578 11.25 9.99 -9.90
CA LYS A 578 12.17 9.90 -8.76
C LYS A 578 13.09 8.70 -8.92
N VAL A 579 14.35 8.90 -8.55
CA VAL A 579 15.32 7.81 -8.41
C VAL A 579 15.12 7.07 -7.09
N GLY A 580 14.79 7.81 -6.03
CA GLY A 580 14.54 7.27 -4.69
C GLY A 580 13.66 8.23 -3.89
N GLU A 581 13.52 7.98 -2.60
CA GLU A 581 12.64 8.77 -1.73
C GLU A 581 12.97 10.27 -1.73
N TRP A 582 14.24 10.62 -1.84
CA TRP A 582 14.76 11.98 -1.59
C TRP A 582 15.20 12.75 -2.83
N GLY A 583 15.18 12.16 -4.04
CA GLY A 583 15.73 12.79 -5.23
C GLY A 583 14.96 12.49 -6.51
N THR A 584 14.86 13.50 -7.37
CA THR A 584 14.39 13.32 -8.74
C THR A 584 15.53 12.83 -9.64
N TRP A 585 15.20 12.15 -10.74
CA TRP A 585 16.21 11.74 -11.70
C TRP A 585 16.93 12.95 -12.35
N GLN A 586 16.22 14.11 -12.52
CA GLN A 586 16.82 15.34 -13.03
C GLN A 586 17.93 15.87 -12.11
N GLU A 587 17.71 15.84 -10.79
CA GLU A 587 18.74 16.24 -9.83
C GLU A 587 19.94 15.30 -9.85
N VAL A 588 19.71 14.01 -9.98
CA VAL A 588 20.76 12.99 -10.07
C VAL A 588 21.53 13.13 -11.39
N GLU A 589 20.82 13.29 -12.51
CA GLU A 589 21.44 13.53 -13.82
C GLU A 589 22.32 14.79 -13.81
N ALA A 590 21.88 15.87 -13.17
CA ALA A 590 22.65 17.10 -13.05
C ALA A 590 23.98 16.87 -12.30
N VAL A 591 23.95 16.08 -11.20
CA VAL A 591 25.18 15.72 -10.47
C VAL A 591 26.10 14.87 -11.34
N LEU A 592 25.57 13.92 -12.09
CA LEU A 592 26.37 13.07 -12.97
C LEU A 592 27.01 13.87 -14.11
N ARG A 593 26.26 14.82 -14.72
CA ARG A 593 26.82 15.72 -15.74
C ARG A 593 27.96 16.58 -15.19
N GLU A 594 27.82 17.09 -13.95
CA GLU A 594 28.90 17.80 -13.26
C GLU A 594 30.14 16.90 -13.11
N TRP A 595 29.97 15.65 -12.69
CA TRP A 595 31.10 14.70 -12.52
C TRP A 595 31.80 14.32 -13.81
N TYR A 596 31.04 14.17 -14.91
CA TYR A 596 31.60 13.85 -16.23
C TYR A 596 32.05 15.08 -17.03
N GLY A 597 31.96 16.31 -16.44
CA GLY A 597 32.35 17.57 -17.11
C GLY A 597 31.55 17.87 -18.37
N MET A 598 30.26 17.46 -18.38
CA MET A 598 29.39 17.57 -19.57
C MET A 598 28.60 18.88 -19.58
N GLY A 599 28.55 19.52 -20.76
CA GLY A 599 27.71 20.69 -21.01
C GLY A 599 26.21 20.33 -21.17
N GLY A 600 25.34 21.36 -21.10
CA GLY A 600 23.92 21.17 -21.38
C GLY A 600 23.68 20.68 -22.81
N GLY A 601 22.98 19.55 -22.97
CA GLY A 601 22.65 18.97 -24.28
C GLY A 601 23.60 17.91 -24.82
N GLU A 602 24.75 17.68 -24.19
CA GLU A 602 25.62 16.54 -24.54
C GLU A 602 24.98 15.20 -24.07
N LYS A 603 25.18 14.12 -24.84
CA LYS A 603 24.82 12.76 -24.43
C LYS A 603 25.89 12.14 -23.54
N PHE A 604 25.49 11.25 -22.60
CA PHE A 604 26.44 10.52 -21.76
C PHE A 604 27.42 9.66 -22.52
#